data_ad29406ee65c8c4cb55f9617b6899a5a
#
_entry.id   ad29406ee65c8c4cb55f9617b6899a5a
#
_cell.length_a   1.000
_cell.length_b   1.000
_cell.length_c   1.000
_cell.angle_alpha   90.00
_cell.angle_beta   90.00
_cell.angle_gamma   90.00
#
_symmetry.space_group_name_H-M   'P 1'
#
loop_
_entity.id
_entity.type
_entity.pdbx_description
1 polymer ?
#
loop_
_entity_poly.entity_id
_entity_poly.type
_entity_poly.pdbx_seq_one_letter_code
_entity_poly.pdbx_strand_id
1 'polypeptide(L)'
;MPARGLALLLLGLLALPLGGCMQATLSPSPPANMTARDRALLAHPPYAAASVPERYLRHMVDYSRNEPPGTILVDSDSRYLYYVLPGRRAIRYGVAVGEEALAFSGVATVGRMAEWPDWIPTPEIQARLGPYPSRVPGGPANPLGARALYLYAGNKDTLYRIHGTNQPEYIGQAISSGCIRMTNEDVIDLFDRVKQGAKVIVLPPSQNAWGGPFAGGRG
;
A
#
# COMPACT_ATOMS: atom_id res chain seq x y z
N MET A 1 65.69 -49.49 6.77
CA MET A 1 64.22 -49.70 6.97
C MET A 1 63.55 -48.33 7.03
N PRO A 2 62.77 -47.96 6.05
CA PRO A 2 62.16 -46.60 6.02
C PRO A 2 60.79 -46.58 6.69
N ALA A 3 60.58 -45.59 7.54
CA ALA A 3 59.32 -45.32 8.22
C ALA A 3 58.29 -44.66 7.22
N ARG A 4 57.09 -45.26 7.15
CA ARG A 4 55.97 -44.72 6.36
C ARG A 4 55.21 -43.66 7.18
N GLY A 5 55.29 -42.41 6.73
CA GLY A 5 54.47 -41.31 7.25
C GLY A 5 53.04 -41.40 6.70
N LEU A 6 52.07 -41.44 7.60
CA LEU A 6 50.65 -41.43 7.31
C LEU A 6 50.17 -39.95 7.20
N ALA A 7 49.85 -39.49 6.00
CA ALA A 7 49.30 -38.15 5.79
C ALA A 7 47.79 -38.18 6.06
N LEU A 8 47.34 -37.49 7.11
CA LEU A 8 45.92 -37.23 7.40
C LEU A 8 45.46 -36.07 6.51
N LEU A 9 44.58 -36.36 5.55
CA LEU A 9 43.81 -35.39 4.79
C LEU A 9 42.65 -34.89 5.67
N LEU A 10 42.78 -33.66 6.17
CA LEU A 10 41.68 -32.93 6.81
C LEU A 10 40.76 -32.38 5.70
N LEU A 11 39.60 -33.00 5.51
CA LEU A 11 38.51 -32.47 4.68
C LEU A 11 37.84 -31.34 5.47
N GLY A 12 38.17 -30.08 5.13
CA GLY A 12 37.50 -28.89 5.63
C GLY A 12 36.10 -28.79 5.02
N LEU A 13 35.07 -29.02 5.84
CA LEU A 13 33.68 -28.77 5.47
C LEU A 13 33.45 -27.27 5.44
N LEU A 14 33.39 -26.68 4.23
CA LEU A 14 33.05 -25.26 4.02
C LEU A 14 31.55 -25.12 4.24
N ALA A 15 31.12 -24.71 5.43
CA ALA A 15 29.77 -24.32 5.72
C ALA A 15 29.50 -22.96 5.05
N LEU A 16 28.81 -22.96 3.91
CA LEU A 16 28.26 -21.75 3.27
C LEU A 16 27.16 -21.19 4.18
N PRO A 17 27.23 -19.93 4.62
CA PRO A 17 26.12 -19.31 5.32
C PRO A 17 24.95 -19.16 4.34
N LEU A 18 23.85 -19.86 4.61
CA LEU A 18 22.54 -19.56 4.01
C LEU A 18 22.10 -18.19 4.52
N GLY A 19 22.54 -17.14 3.86
CA GLY A 19 22.07 -15.78 4.06
C GLY A 19 20.62 -15.70 3.56
N GLY A 20 19.66 -16.10 4.39
CA GLY A 20 18.28 -15.74 4.19
C GLY A 20 18.18 -14.22 4.21
N CYS A 21 17.77 -13.61 3.08
CA CYS A 21 17.42 -12.20 3.05
C CYS A 21 16.21 -11.99 3.97
N MET A 22 16.45 -11.76 5.26
CA MET A 22 15.45 -11.21 6.16
C MET A 22 15.13 -9.81 5.64
N GLN A 23 13.98 -9.65 4.99
CA GLN A 23 13.48 -8.33 4.65
C GLN A 23 13.22 -7.56 5.94
N ALA A 24 13.94 -6.48 6.13
CA ALA A 24 13.68 -5.58 7.24
C ALA A 24 12.25 -5.04 7.12
N THR A 25 11.50 -5.08 8.20
CA THR A 25 10.20 -4.44 8.33
C THR A 25 10.38 -3.19 9.17
N LEU A 26 9.83 -2.07 8.71
CA LEU A 26 9.97 -0.77 9.35
C LEU A 26 8.59 -0.17 9.59
N SER A 27 8.49 0.70 10.58
CA SER A 27 7.29 1.51 10.78
C SER A 27 7.23 2.61 9.74
N PRO A 28 6.05 2.92 9.16
CA PRO A 28 5.88 4.04 8.26
C PRO A 28 6.25 5.36 8.94
N SER A 29 6.95 6.24 8.21
CA SER A 29 7.27 7.57 8.74
C SER A 29 6.00 8.43 8.81
N PRO A 30 5.72 9.06 9.95
CA PRO A 30 4.62 10.02 10.05
C PRO A 30 4.79 11.16 9.03
N PRO A 31 3.73 11.61 8.36
CA PRO A 31 3.80 12.78 7.49
C PRO A 31 4.00 14.06 8.33
N ALA A 32 4.70 15.05 7.74
CA ALA A 32 5.02 16.29 8.42
C ALA A 32 3.77 17.12 8.84
N ASN A 33 2.67 16.90 8.15
CA ASN A 33 1.42 17.66 8.25
C ASN A 33 0.30 16.96 9.06
N MET A 34 0.63 15.92 9.83
CA MET A 34 -0.34 15.31 10.74
C MET A 34 -0.94 16.34 11.69
N THR A 35 -2.26 16.38 11.79
CA THR A 35 -2.97 17.22 12.75
C THR A 35 -2.73 16.74 14.19
N ALA A 36 -3.03 17.59 15.18
CA ALA A 36 -3.00 17.18 16.58
C ALA A 36 -3.97 16.01 16.86
N ARG A 37 -5.14 16.02 16.19
CA ARG A 37 -6.12 14.93 16.26
C ARG A 37 -5.55 13.62 15.70
N ASP A 38 -4.91 13.65 14.55
CA ASP A 38 -4.30 12.46 13.94
C ASP A 38 -3.25 11.86 14.87
N ARG A 39 -2.36 12.71 15.41
CA ARG A 39 -1.34 12.26 16.37
C ARG A 39 -1.95 11.63 17.61
N ALA A 40 -2.99 12.23 18.17
CA ALA A 40 -3.66 11.69 19.36
C ALA A 40 -4.33 10.33 19.08
N LEU A 41 -5.01 10.19 17.94
CA LEU A 41 -5.69 8.95 17.57
C LEU A 41 -4.72 7.83 17.19
N LEU A 42 -3.56 8.14 16.62
CA LEU A 42 -2.56 7.16 16.20
C LEU A 42 -1.46 6.91 17.24
N ALA A 43 -1.45 7.62 18.36
CA ALA A 43 -0.47 7.41 19.43
C ALA A 43 -0.59 6.01 20.08
N HIS A 44 -1.81 5.51 20.24
CA HIS A 44 -2.12 4.23 20.87
C HIS A 44 -3.26 3.53 20.12
N PRO A 45 -3.02 3.08 18.88
CA PRO A 45 -4.07 2.44 18.10
C PRO A 45 -4.43 1.07 18.72
N PRO A 46 -5.67 0.60 18.57
CA PRO A 46 -6.11 -0.71 19.11
C PRO A 46 -5.66 -1.89 18.25
N TYR A 47 -4.64 -1.72 17.41
CA TYR A 47 -4.02 -2.76 16.58
C TYR A 47 -2.49 -2.74 16.77
N ALA A 48 -1.84 -3.83 16.36
CA ALA A 48 -0.38 -3.91 16.45
C ALA A 48 0.30 -2.80 15.63
N ALA A 49 1.44 -2.31 16.12
CA ALA A 49 2.23 -1.33 15.38
C ALA A 49 2.50 -1.82 13.96
N ALA A 50 2.38 -0.92 12.99
CA ALA A 50 2.61 -1.24 11.61
C ALA A 50 4.05 -1.73 11.41
N SER A 51 4.18 -2.93 10.85
CA SER A 51 5.44 -3.50 10.40
C SER A 51 5.30 -3.75 8.91
N VAL A 52 5.82 -2.83 8.10
CA VAL A 52 5.70 -2.85 6.65
C VAL A 52 7.05 -3.24 6.05
N PRO A 53 7.11 -4.18 5.08
CA PRO A 53 8.35 -4.47 4.37
C PRO A 53 8.94 -3.20 3.75
N GLU A 54 10.25 -3.00 3.88
CA GLU A 54 10.95 -1.76 3.47
C GLU A 54 10.59 -1.32 2.04
N ARG A 55 10.49 -2.26 1.11
CA ARG A 55 10.11 -1.98 -0.28
C ARG A 55 8.73 -1.29 -0.44
N TYR A 56 7.84 -1.44 0.54
CA TYR A 56 6.50 -0.84 0.55
C TYR A 56 6.42 0.46 1.36
N LEU A 57 7.51 0.91 1.96
CA LEU A 57 7.55 2.23 2.56
C LEU A 57 7.43 3.32 1.48
N ARG A 58 6.92 4.47 1.88
CA ARG A 58 6.79 5.64 1.02
C ARG A 58 8.15 6.15 0.57
N HIS A 59 8.35 6.26 -0.75
CA HIS A 59 9.55 6.80 -1.36
C HIS A 59 9.24 7.73 -2.52
N MET A 60 10.11 8.73 -2.71
CA MET A 60 10.13 9.48 -3.95
C MET A 60 10.91 8.68 -5.00
N VAL A 61 10.33 8.55 -6.20
CA VAL A 61 10.88 7.75 -7.30
C VAL A 61 10.82 8.53 -8.62
N ASP A 62 11.65 8.15 -9.57
CA ASP A 62 11.53 8.62 -10.95
C ASP A 62 10.27 8.07 -11.58
N TYR A 63 9.63 8.85 -12.45
CA TYR A 63 8.38 8.49 -13.09
C TYR A 63 8.50 8.60 -14.60
N SER A 64 8.57 7.47 -15.31
CA SER A 64 8.82 7.40 -16.75
C SER A 64 7.57 7.55 -17.62
N ARG A 65 6.37 7.47 -17.04
CA ARG A 65 5.09 7.64 -17.75
C ARG A 65 4.77 9.13 -17.95
N ASN A 66 3.67 9.42 -18.69
CA ASN A 66 3.33 10.78 -19.11
C ASN A 66 2.06 11.34 -18.46
N GLU A 67 1.54 10.72 -17.40
CA GLU A 67 0.40 11.25 -16.67
C GLU A 67 0.75 12.61 -16.05
N PRO A 68 -0.17 13.59 -16.10
CA PRO A 68 0.09 14.92 -15.55
C PRO A 68 0.26 14.89 -14.02
N PRO A 69 1.00 15.83 -13.44
CA PRO A 69 1.10 15.99 -11.99
C PRO A 69 -0.27 16.08 -11.31
N GLY A 70 -0.39 15.47 -10.13
CA GLY A 70 -1.65 15.37 -9.40
C GLY A 70 -2.48 14.12 -9.75
N THR A 71 -2.07 13.34 -10.76
CA THR A 71 -2.69 12.04 -11.06
C THR A 71 -2.28 11.00 -10.02
N ILE A 72 -3.23 10.16 -9.64
CA ILE A 72 -2.98 8.93 -8.88
C ILE A 72 -2.97 7.76 -9.86
N LEU A 73 -1.92 6.95 -9.84
CA LEU A 73 -1.84 5.71 -10.59
C LEU A 73 -1.74 4.55 -9.61
N VAL A 74 -2.61 3.56 -9.76
CA VAL A 74 -2.62 2.34 -8.94
C VAL A 74 -2.16 1.16 -9.79
N ASP A 75 -1.10 0.53 -9.34
CA ASP A 75 -0.57 -0.72 -9.86
C ASP A 75 -0.90 -1.84 -8.86
N SER A 76 -2.04 -2.50 -9.08
CA SER A 76 -2.55 -3.51 -8.16
C SER A 76 -1.68 -4.77 -8.14
N ASP A 77 -1.01 -5.12 -9.24
CA ASP A 77 -0.16 -6.32 -9.31
C ASP A 77 1.14 -6.13 -8.51
N SER A 78 1.75 -4.94 -8.60
CA SER A 78 2.96 -4.60 -7.86
C SER A 78 2.69 -4.16 -6.42
N ARG A 79 1.42 -3.93 -6.04
CA ARG A 79 1.01 -3.41 -4.74
C ARG A 79 1.54 -2.01 -4.46
N TYR A 80 1.51 -1.14 -5.47
CA TYR A 80 1.94 0.25 -5.36
C TYR A 80 0.87 1.23 -5.84
N LEU A 81 0.87 2.38 -5.19
CA LEU A 81 0.17 3.58 -5.63
C LEU A 81 1.21 4.67 -5.87
N TYR A 82 1.06 5.41 -6.96
CA TYR A 82 1.93 6.52 -7.34
C TYR A 82 1.14 7.82 -7.36
N TYR A 83 1.61 8.82 -6.65
CA TYR A 83 1.13 10.20 -6.79
C TYR A 83 2.11 10.97 -7.68
N VAL A 84 1.67 11.36 -8.86
CA VAL A 84 2.53 11.99 -9.88
C VAL A 84 2.87 13.42 -9.50
N LEU A 85 4.17 13.73 -9.55
CA LEU A 85 4.74 15.05 -9.28
C LEU A 85 5.29 15.70 -10.55
N PRO A 86 5.55 17.03 -10.55
CA PRO A 86 6.33 17.67 -11.60
C PRO A 86 7.74 17.08 -11.73
N GLY A 87 8.39 17.28 -12.88
CA GLY A 87 9.77 16.88 -13.09
C GLY A 87 10.00 15.38 -13.26
N ARG A 88 9.00 14.66 -13.80
CA ARG A 88 9.08 13.20 -14.03
C ARG A 88 9.39 12.42 -12.76
N ARG A 89 8.73 12.78 -11.68
CA ARG A 89 8.83 12.11 -10.39
C ARG A 89 7.46 11.71 -9.87
N ALA A 90 7.43 10.79 -8.93
CA ALA A 90 6.25 10.43 -8.18
C ALA A 90 6.60 10.06 -6.74
N ILE A 91 5.62 10.17 -5.85
CA ILE A 91 5.69 9.51 -4.55
C ILE A 91 5.04 8.14 -4.72
N ARG A 92 5.79 7.10 -4.40
CA ARG A 92 5.33 5.72 -4.39
C ARG A 92 4.95 5.31 -2.97
N TYR A 93 3.77 4.73 -2.83
CA TYR A 93 3.25 4.19 -1.58
C TYR A 93 3.01 2.69 -1.74
N GLY A 94 3.30 1.90 -0.72
CA GLY A 94 2.86 0.52 -0.64
C GLY A 94 1.37 0.44 -0.32
N VAL A 95 0.66 -0.48 -0.97
CA VAL A 95 -0.78 -0.67 -0.75
C VAL A 95 -1.11 -2.14 -0.54
N ALA A 96 -2.21 -2.41 0.16
CA ALA A 96 -2.90 -3.68 0.05
C ALA A 96 -4.09 -3.51 -0.89
N VAL A 97 -4.33 -4.52 -1.73
CA VAL A 97 -5.43 -4.53 -2.69
C VAL A 97 -6.31 -5.74 -2.44
N GLY A 98 -7.62 -5.60 -2.64
CA GLY A 98 -8.53 -6.73 -2.61
C GLY A 98 -8.50 -7.52 -3.91
N GLU A 99 -8.92 -8.79 -3.89
CA GLU A 99 -9.12 -9.57 -5.11
C GLU A 99 -10.14 -8.90 -6.03
N GLU A 100 -11.14 -8.23 -5.47
CA GLU A 100 -12.12 -7.41 -6.22
C GLU A 100 -11.56 -6.06 -6.70
N ALA A 101 -10.46 -5.54 -6.14
CA ALA A 101 -9.75 -4.40 -6.71
C ALA A 101 -9.08 -4.75 -8.04
N LEU A 102 -8.86 -6.03 -8.29
CA LEU A 102 -8.52 -6.54 -9.61
C LEU A 102 -9.71 -6.44 -10.59
N ALA A 103 -10.93 -6.33 -10.10
CA ALA A 103 -12.13 -6.19 -10.92
C ALA A 103 -12.38 -4.75 -11.42
N PHE A 104 -11.86 -3.72 -10.72
CA PHE A 104 -11.90 -2.34 -11.20
C PHE A 104 -10.57 -1.98 -11.84
N SER A 105 -10.58 -1.79 -13.14
CA SER A 105 -9.50 -1.17 -13.89
C SER A 105 -10.07 -0.07 -14.76
N GLY A 106 -9.29 0.98 -14.99
CA GLY A 106 -9.72 2.12 -15.80
C GLY A 106 -9.48 3.45 -15.12
N VAL A 107 -10.26 4.45 -15.51
CA VAL A 107 -10.12 5.83 -15.07
C VAL A 107 -11.30 6.22 -14.18
N ALA A 108 -10.97 6.77 -13.03
CA ALA A 108 -11.91 7.38 -12.09
C ALA A 108 -11.44 8.78 -11.69
N THR A 109 -12.24 9.46 -10.89
CA THR A 109 -11.87 10.73 -10.23
C THR A 109 -12.14 10.64 -8.74
N VAL A 110 -11.39 11.39 -7.95
CA VAL A 110 -11.67 11.57 -6.52
C VAL A 110 -12.91 12.50 -6.41
N GLY A 111 -14.07 11.91 -6.21
CA GLY A 111 -15.32 12.68 -6.14
C GLY A 111 -15.64 13.21 -4.74
N ARG A 112 -15.17 12.52 -3.70
CA ARG A 112 -15.34 12.91 -2.30
C ARG A 112 -14.10 12.52 -1.49
N MET A 113 -13.82 13.31 -0.45
CA MET A 113 -12.74 13.08 0.50
C MET A 113 -13.28 13.17 1.93
N ALA A 114 -12.81 12.33 2.85
CA ALA A 114 -13.26 12.35 4.24
C ALA A 114 -12.13 11.99 5.21
N GLU A 115 -12.08 12.72 6.33
CA GLU A 115 -11.20 12.45 7.47
C GLU A 115 -11.93 11.59 8.51
N TRP A 116 -11.27 10.54 8.98
CA TRP A 116 -11.82 9.63 9.98
C TRP A 116 -13.28 9.28 9.72
N PRO A 117 -13.59 8.76 8.49
CA PRO A 117 -14.98 8.51 8.10
C PRO A 117 -15.59 7.37 8.90
N ASP A 118 -16.91 7.42 9.07
CA ASP A 118 -17.64 6.23 9.49
C ASP A 118 -17.60 5.17 8.40
N TRP A 119 -17.51 3.93 8.80
CA TRP A 119 -17.63 2.80 7.90
C TRP A 119 -19.03 2.17 8.01
N ILE A 120 -19.68 2.08 6.88
CA ILE A 120 -20.98 1.42 6.71
C ILE A 120 -20.74 0.25 5.76
N PRO A 121 -20.76 -1.00 6.25
CA PRO A 121 -20.57 -2.17 5.39
C PRO A 121 -21.69 -2.26 4.34
N THR A 122 -21.31 -2.59 3.10
CA THR A 122 -22.30 -2.85 2.05
C THR A 122 -23.04 -4.15 2.35
N PRO A 123 -24.24 -4.37 1.74
CA PRO A 123 -24.97 -5.63 1.91
C PRO A 123 -24.12 -6.86 1.56
N GLU A 124 -23.27 -6.78 0.54
CA GLU A 124 -22.35 -7.85 0.13
C GLU A 124 -21.30 -8.15 1.21
N ILE A 125 -20.76 -7.10 1.83
CA ILE A 125 -19.81 -7.23 2.94
C ILE A 125 -20.50 -7.84 4.15
N GLN A 126 -21.72 -7.41 4.47
CA GLN A 126 -22.50 -7.98 5.58
C GLN A 126 -22.82 -9.45 5.36
N ALA A 127 -23.19 -9.83 4.13
CA ALA A 127 -23.46 -11.22 3.77
C ALA A 127 -22.22 -12.12 3.92
N ARG A 128 -21.03 -11.59 3.62
CA ARG A 128 -19.75 -12.31 3.69
C ARG A 128 -19.19 -12.41 5.11
N LEU A 129 -19.26 -11.34 5.89
CA LEU A 129 -18.66 -11.27 7.22
C LEU A 129 -19.58 -11.77 8.34
N GLY A 130 -20.87 -12.03 8.04
CA GLY A 130 -21.87 -12.37 9.06
C GLY A 130 -22.37 -11.13 9.84
N PRO A 131 -22.93 -11.31 11.03
CA PRO A 131 -23.50 -10.21 11.80
C PRO A 131 -22.41 -9.22 12.24
N TYR A 132 -22.24 -8.19 11.44
CA TYR A 132 -21.32 -7.08 11.69
C TYR A 132 -22.15 -5.83 12.08
N PRO A 133 -21.59 -4.89 12.88
CA PRO A 133 -22.30 -3.64 13.18
C PRO A 133 -22.71 -2.93 11.88
N SER A 134 -23.94 -2.42 11.85
CA SER A 134 -24.43 -1.65 10.68
C SER A 134 -23.62 -0.37 10.42
N ARG A 135 -22.87 0.09 11.42
CA ARG A 135 -21.97 1.25 11.34
C ARG A 135 -20.83 1.09 12.34
N VAL A 136 -19.61 1.39 11.90
CA VAL A 136 -18.44 1.57 12.76
C VAL A 136 -18.04 3.04 12.73
N PRO A 137 -18.06 3.74 13.89
CA PRO A 137 -17.67 5.15 13.95
C PRO A 137 -16.25 5.40 13.49
N GLY A 138 -15.96 6.60 12.99
CA GLY A 138 -14.62 7.01 12.61
C GLY A 138 -13.64 6.98 13.78
N GLY A 139 -12.45 6.41 13.55
CA GLY A 139 -11.43 6.25 14.57
C GLY A 139 -10.42 5.17 14.20
N PRO A 140 -9.39 4.93 15.03
CA PRO A 140 -8.31 4.00 14.70
C PRO A 140 -8.75 2.53 14.63
N ALA A 141 -9.87 2.14 15.24
CA ALA A 141 -10.45 0.80 15.11
C ALA A 141 -11.26 0.61 13.81
N ASN A 142 -11.54 1.70 13.08
CA ASN A 142 -12.37 1.67 11.88
C ASN A 142 -11.58 1.11 10.69
N PRO A 143 -12.16 0.18 9.88
CA PRO A 143 -11.48 -0.38 8.71
C PRO A 143 -11.05 0.64 7.65
N LEU A 144 -11.70 1.81 7.55
CA LEU A 144 -11.33 2.88 6.63
C LEU A 144 -10.15 3.72 7.11
N GLY A 145 -9.75 3.57 8.37
CA GLY A 145 -8.62 4.30 8.94
C GLY A 145 -8.80 5.82 8.94
N ALA A 146 -7.67 6.53 8.84
CA ALA A 146 -7.59 7.97 9.05
C ALA A 146 -8.23 8.81 7.93
N ARG A 147 -8.23 8.33 6.69
CA ARG A 147 -8.72 9.06 5.50
C ARG A 147 -9.36 8.11 4.51
N ALA A 148 -10.32 8.63 3.73
CA ALA A 148 -10.86 7.93 2.58
C ALA A 148 -11.06 8.88 1.39
N LEU A 149 -10.61 8.44 0.21
CA LEU A 149 -10.84 9.06 -1.08
C LEU A 149 -11.83 8.17 -1.84
N TYR A 150 -12.99 8.70 -2.15
CA TYR A 150 -14.09 7.99 -2.82
C TYR A 150 -13.98 8.18 -4.32
N LEU A 151 -13.95 7.08 -5.07
CA LEU A 151 -13.69 7.08 -6.50
C LEU A 151 -15.00 7.07 -7.30
N TYR A 152 -15.09 7.94 -8.30
CA TYR A 152 -16.27 8.10 -9.16
C TYR A 152 -15.90 7.88 -10.62
N ALA A 153 -16.75 7.17 -11.35
CA ALA A 153 -16.74 7.10 -12.81
C ALA A 153 -17.85 8.02 -13.36
N GLY A 154 -17.47 9.17 -13.88
CA GLY A 154 -18.42 10.26 -14.13
C GLY A 154 -19.11 10.67 -12.82
N ASN A 155 -20.44 10.64 -12.80
CA ASN A 155 -21.25 10.99 -11.61
C ASN A 155 -21.61 9.77 -10.74
N LYS A 156 -21.16 8.57 -11.11
CA LYS A 156 -21.49 7.33 -10.40
C LYS A 156 -20.39 6.98 -9.39
N ASP A 157 -20.78 6.81 -8.13
CA ASP A 157 -19.89 6.22 -7.12
C ASP A 157 -19.54 4.77 -7.52
N THR A 158 -18.27 4.48 -7.67
CA THR A 158 -17.78 3.16 -8.06
C THR A 158 -17.81 2.15 -6.92
N LEU A 159 -18.08 2.61 -5.69
CA LEU A 159 -17.90 1.87 -4.44
C LEU A 159 -16.43 1.51 -4.13
N TYR A 160 -15.48 1.90 -4.99
CA TYR A 160 -14.04 1.77 -4.70
C TYR A 160 -13.53 2.99 -3.95
N ARG A 161 -12.59 2.73 -3.06
CA ARG A 161 -11.98 3.73 -2.17
C ARG A 161 -10.47 3.52 -2.13
N ILE A 162 -9.73 4.62 -1.96
CA ILE A 162 -8.37 4.60 -1.45
C ILE A 162 -8.48 5.09 -0.01
N HIS A 163 -8.04 4.28 0.96
CA HIS A 163 -8.27 4.59 2.38
C HIS A 163 -7.17 4.05 3.30
N GLY A 164 -7.15 4.52 4.53
CA GLY A 164 -6.30 3.99 5.58
C GLY A 164 -6.72 2.59 6.02
N THR A 165 -6.09 2.07 7.07
CA THR A 165 -6.45 0.75 7.59
C THR A 165 -6.19 0.62 9.09
N ASN A 166 -6.94 -0.24 9.74
CA ASN A 166 -6.66 -0.76 11.08
C ASN A 166 -5.91 -2.11 11.04
N GLN A 167 -5.46 -2.53 9.85
CA GLN A 167 -4.74 -3.79 9.60
C GLN A 167 -3.51 -3.52 8.73
N PRO A 168 -2.52 -2.75 9.22
CA PRO A 168 -1.35 -2.35 8.43
C PRO A 168 -0.43 -3.51 8.03
N GLU A 169 -0.53 -4.66 8.70
CA GLU A 169 0.21 -5.88 8.40
C GLU A 169 -0.07 -6.46 7.01
N TYR A 170 -1.17 -6.05 6.38
CA TYR A 170 -1.52 -6.50 5.04
C TYR A 170 -0.96 -5.64 3.90
N ILE A 171 -0.25 -4.55 4.21
CA ILE A 171 0.39 -3.73 3.16
C ILE A 171 1.38 -4.58 2.36
N GLY A 172 1.27 -4.53 1.04
CA GLY A 172 2.02 -5.37 0.12
C GLY A 172 1.34 -6.70 -0.23
N GLN A 173 0.14 -6.97 0.29
CA GLN A 173 -0.57 -8.22 0.06
C GLN A 173 -1.85 -8.02 -0.78
N ALA A 174 -2.33 -9.12 -1.38
CA ALA A 174 -3.68 -9.23 -1.92
C ALA A 174 -4.60 -9.76 -0.83
N ILE A 175 -5.67 -9.03 -0.50
CA ILE A 175 -6.65 -9.40 0.51
C ILE A 175 -8.06 -9.16 -0.01
N SER A 176 -8.99 -9.98 0.39
CA SER A 176 -10.32 -10.22 -0.21
C SER A 176 -11.36 -9.07 -0.16
N SER A 177 -10.99 -7.80 -0.02
CA SER A 177 -11.96 -6.69 -0.06
C SER A 177 -11.55 -5.62 -1.06
N GLY A 178 -12.37 -5.32 -2.03
CA GLY A 178 -12.14 -4.55 -3.25
C GLY A 178 -11.45 -3.19 -3.18
N CYS A 179 -11.22 -2.60 -2.00
CA CYS A 179 -10.63 -1.28 -1.86
C CYS A 179 -9.10 -1.29 -1.82
N ILE A 180 -8.50 -0.14 -2.09
CA ILE A 180 -7.05 0.10 -2.02
C ILE A 180 -6.72 0.61 -0.63
N ARG A 181 -5.99 -0.17 0.16
CA ARG A 181 -5.65 0.15 1.55
C ARG A 181 -4.22 0.65 1.66
N MET A 182 -4.04 1.68 2.46
CA MET A 182 -2.75 2.29 2.79
C MET A 182 -2.55 2.26 4.31
N THR A 183 -1.32 2.43 4.79
CA THR A 183 -1.14 2.77 6.20
C THR A 183 -1.83 4.11 6.51
N ASN A 184 -2.17 4.35 7.77
CA ASN A 184 -2.82 5.61 8.16
C ASN A 184 -1.90 6.81 7.93
N GLU A 185 -0.60 6.65 8.12
CA GLU A 185 0.41 7.66 7.86
C GLU A 185 0.48 8.02 6.38
N ASP A 186 0.46 7.02 5.51
CA ASP A 186 0.57 7.22 4.07
C ASP A 186 -0.70 7.79 3.44
N VAL A 187 -1.88 7.37 3.92
CA VAL A 187 -3.12 7.95 3.41
C VAL A 187 -3.32 9.39 3.88
N ILE A 188 -2.81 9.78 5.06
CA ILE A 188 -2.78 11.18 5.50
C ILE A 188 -1.89 12.00 4.57
N ASP A 189 -0.67 11.53 4.27
CA ASP A 189 0.25 12.21 3.34
C ASP A 189 -0.35 12.36 1.93
N LEU A 190 -0.98 11.31 1.40
CA LEU A 190 -1.64 11.35 0.11
C LEU A 190 -2.83 12.32 0.10
N PHE A 191 -3.68 12.26 1.12
CA PHE A 191 -4.89 13.08 1.25
C PHE A 191 -4.60 14.57 1.17
N ASP A 192 -3.53 15.01 1.82
CA ASP A 192 -3.16 16.43 1.85
C ASP A 192 -2.58 16.94 0.52
N ARG A 193 -2.12 16.04 -0.33
CA ARG A 193 -1.63 16.35 -1.68
C ARG A 193 -2.71 16.36 -2.73
N VAL A 194 -3.74 15.53 -2.55
CA VAL A 194 -4.79 15.27 -3.53
C VAL A 194 -5.86 16.37 -3.46
N LYS A 195 -6.35 16.78 -4.60
CA LYS A 195 -7.54 17.66 -4.73
C LYS A 195 -8.74 16.84 -5.16
N GLN A 196 -9.93 17.22 -4.69
CA GLN A 196 -11.16 16.67 -5.25
C GLN A 196 -11.19 16.93 -6.76
N GLY A 197 -11.62 15.95 -7.55
CA GLY A 197 -11.53 15.97 -9.01
C GLY A 197 -10.22 15.36 -9.55
N ALA A 198 -9.23 15.02 -8.70
CA ALA A 198 -7.99 14.41 -9.13
C ALA A 198 -8.26 13.10 -9.91
N LYS A 199 -7.53 12.93 -11.01
CA LYS A 199 -7.62 11.73 -11.85
C LYS A 199 -6.98 10.54 -11.15
N VAL A 200 -7.67 9.40 -11.20
CA VAL A 200 -7.18 8.12 -10.70
C VAL A 200 -7.19 7.12 -11.84
N ILE A 201 -6.07 6.48 -12.08
CA ILE A 201 -5.90 5.43 -13.07
C ILE A 201 -5.58 4.14 -12.31
N VAL A 202 -6.43 3.13 -12.46
CA VAL A 202 -6.16 1.78 -11.96
C VAL A 202 -5.78 0.90 -13.13
N LEU A 203 -4.55 0.41 -13.13
CA LEU A 203 -4.02 -0.41 -14.22
C LEU A 203 -4.73 -1.78 -14.23
N PRO A 204 -5.08 -2.31 -15.41
CA PRO A 204 -5.56 -3.68 -15.52
C PRO A 204 -4.46 -4.68 -15.16
N PRO A 205 -4.80 -5.85 -14.60
CA PRO A 205 -3.83 -6.82 -14.07
C PRO A 205 -2.72 -7.20 -15.07
N SER A 206 -2.97 -7.38 -16.30
CA SER A 206 -1.99 -7.84 -17.30
C SER A 206 -1.01 -6.77 -17.79
N GLN A 207 -1.21 -5.48 -17.46
CA GLN A 207 -0.32 -4.40 -17.94
C GLN A 207 1.00 -4.29 -17.20
N ASN A 208 1.18 -5.04 -16.15
CA ASN A 208 2.42 -5.09 -15.38
C ASN A 208 3.46 -6.07 -15.95
N ALA A 209 3.06 -6.97 -16.85
CA ALA A 209 3.97 -7.84 -17.59
C ALA A 209 4.95 -7.06 -18.49
N TRP A 210 4.75 -5.74 -18.65
CA TRP A 210 5.58 -4.85 -19.49
C TRP A 210 6.55 -3.97 -18.67
N GLY A 211 7.03 -4.47 -17.54
CA GLY A 211 7.95 -3.71 -16.69
C GLY A 211 7.25 -2.44 -16.17
N GLY A 212 6.99 -2.38 -14.86
CA GLY A 212 6.38 -1.21 -14.24
C GLY A 212 7.08 0.08 -14.66
N PRO A 213 6.49 1.26 -14.38
CA PRO A 213 7.04 2.56 -14.78
C PRO A 213 8.49 2.80 -14.36
N PHE A 214 9.10 1.86 -13.68
CA PHE A 214 10.46 1.89 -13.10
C PHE A 214 11.34 0.69 -13.50
N ALA A 215 11.01 -0.09 -14.53
CA ALA A 215 11.87 -1.14 -15.04
C ALA A 215 13.09 -0.57 -15.81
N GLY A 216 13.81 0.35 -15.20
CA GLY A 216 14.95 1.08 -15.76
C GLY A 216 16.07 1.32 -14.76
N GLY A 217 16.25 0.44 -13.77
CA GLY A 217 17.36 0.48 -12.83
C GLY A 217 18.11 -0.84 -12.82
N ARG A 218 18.88 -1.12 -13.87
CA ARG A 218 20.05 -1.99 -13.74
C ARG A 218 21.24 -1.10 -13.45
N GLY A 219 21.73 -1.16 -12.25
CA GLY A 219 22.98 -0.67 -11.78
C GLY A 219 23.42 -1.60 -10.67
#